data_614f2c78db0e70fe565a48208c9cfa35
#
_entry.id   614f2c78db0e70fe565a48208c9cfa35
#
_cell.length_a   1.000
_cell.length_b   1.000
_cell.length_c   1.000
_cell.angle_alpha   90.00
_cell.angle_beta   90.00
_cell.angle_gamma   90.00
#
_symmetry.space_group_name_H-M   'P 1'
#
loop_
_entity.id
_entity.type
_entity.pdbx_description
1 polymer ?
#
loop_
_entity_poly.entity_id
_entity_poly.type
_entity_poly.pdbx_seq_one_letter_code
_entity_poly.pdbx_strand_id
1 'polypeptide(L)'
;MLVFQDVEPVFRFVALNFLTNYPRWSPEVIDLQPLSTGPIQLGYQARQIRLDQGHKTESTFEVAELIPLKRVSFKGITAPYCSIYEFADCNSSTQLTFTFELHQLDFLMRPFEKLVRIALQEGAKRTVKKLKLLIEKEMLDEY
;
A
#
# COMPACT_ATOMS: atom_id res chain seq x y z
N MET A 1 -7.49 5.26 -9.95
CA MET A 1 -6.69 5.89 -11.02
C MET A 1 -6.35 4.86 -12.08
N LEU A 2 -6.44 5.25 -13.35
CA LEU A 2 -6.16 4.35 -14.46
C LEU A 2 -4.66 4.23 -14.71
N VAL A 3 -4.15 3.01 -14.71
CA VAL A 3 -2.75 2.67 -14.99
C VAL A 3 -2.73 2.01 -16.38
N PHE A 4 -1.89 2.52 -17.28
CA PHE A 4 -1.83 2.04 -18.67
C PHE A 4 -0.93 0.81 -18.79
N GLN A 5 -1.30 -0.24 -18.06
CA GLN A 5 -0.66 -1.56 -18.08
C GLN A 5 -1.70 -2.63 -17.76
N ASP A 6 -1.45 -3.85 -18.20
CA ASP A 6 -2.33 -4.98 -17.95
C ASP A 6 -2.40 -5.31 -16.46
N VAL A 7 -3.53 -5.88 -16.06
CA VAL A 7 -3.80 -6.17 -14.64
C VAL A 7 -2.80 -7.15 -14.03
N GLU A 8 -2.33 -8.14 -14.78
CA GLU A 8 -1.38 -9.14 -14.25
C GLU A 8 -0.05 -8.51 -13.80
N PRO A 9 0.68 -7.77 -14.66
CA PRO A 9 1.93 -7.14 -14.19
C PRO A 9 1.69 -6.07 -13.12
N VAL A 10 0.56 -5.37 -13.15
CA VAL A 10 0.23 -4.38 -12.11
C VAL A 10 0.03 -5.09 -10.75
N PHE A 11 -0.75 -6.16 -10.74
CA PHE A 11 -0.98 -6.94 -9.52
C PHE A 11 0.32 -7.54 -8.99
N ARG A 12 1.16 -8.09 -9.87
CA ARG A 12 2.45 -8.65 -9.48
C ARG A 12 3.34 -7.60 -8.83
N PHE A 13 3.43 -6.43 -9.42
CA PHE A 13 4.25 -5.34 -8.91
C PHE A 13 3.80 -4.89 -7.51
N VAL A 14 2.49 -4.71 -7.32
CA VAL A 14 1.94 -4.19 -6.05
C VAL A 14 1.85 -5.28 -4.99
N ALA A 15 1.27 -6.43 -5.33
CA ALA A 15 0.91 -7.45 -4.35
C ALA A 15 2.03 -8.48 -4.15
N LEU A 16 2.42 -9.17 -5.21
CA LEU A 16 3.36 -10.29 -5.08
C LEU A 16 4.78 -9.83 -4.75
N ASN A 17 5.20 -8.69 -5.28
CA ASN A 17 6.51 -8.08 -5.02
C ASN A 17 6.42 -6.93 -4.02
N PHE A 18 5.46 -6.97 -3.12
CA PHE A 18 5.20 -5.90 -2.16
C PHE A 18 6.43 -5.56 -1.31
N LEU A 19 7.10 -6.57 -0.78
CA LEU A 19 8.25 -6.33 0.11
C LEU A 19 9.42 -5.65 -0.60
N THR A 20 9.57 -5.88 -1.90
CA THR A 20 10.61 -5.23 -2.70
C THR A 20 10.20 -3.83 -3.12
N ASN A 21 8.94 -3.64 -3.49
CA ASN A 21 8.49 -2.42 -4.16
C ASN A 21 7.84 -1.39 -3.24
N TYR A 22 7.24 -1.80 -2.13
CA TYR A 22 6.51 -0.89 -1.24
C TYR A 22 7.31 0.36 -0.86
N PRO A 23 8.58 0.28 -0.44
CA PRO A 23 9.33 1.48 -0.09
C PRO A 23 9.54 2.44 -1.27
N ARG A 24 9.39 1.96 -2.50
CA ARG A 24 9.56 2.78 -3.70
C ARG A 24 8.42 3.77 -3.89
N TRP A 25 7.17 3.40 -3.52
CA TRP A 25 6.06 4.34 -3.60
C TRP A 25 5.70 4.94 -2.24
N SER A 26 6.30 4.46 -1.18
CA SER A 26 6.14 5.00 0.17
C SER A 26 7.53 5.22 0.79
N PRO A 27 8.23 6.30 0.38
CA PRO A 27 9.61 6.54 0.82
C PRO A 27 9.73 6.82 2.32
N GLU A 28 8.63 7.08 3.01
CA GLU A 28 8.58 7.19 4.46
C GLU A 28 8.94 5.87 5.14
N VAL A 29 8.82 4.74 4.45
CA VAL A 29 9.24 3.43 4.95
C VAL A 29 10.76 3.34 4.85
N ILE A 30 11.44 3.46 5.98
CA ILE A 30 12.91 3.45 6.04
C ILE A 30 13.48 2.07 6.32
N ASP A 31 12.66 1.15 6.83
CA ASP A 31 13.04 -0.24 7.04
C ASP A 31 11.81 -1.13 6.89
N LEU A 32 11.96 -2.22 6.14
CA LEU A 32 10.88 -3.18 5.92
C LEU A 32 11.47 -4.59 5.99
N GLN A 33 11.04 -5.37 6.98
CA GLN A 33 11.60 -6.69 7.24
C GLN A 33 10.51 -7.76 7.22
N PRO A 34 10.70 -8.83 6.45
CA PRO A 34 9.77 -9.96 6.48
C PRO A 34 9.87 -10.69 7.82
N LEU A 35 8.73 -11.05 8.39
CA LEU A 35 8.63 -11.91 9.57
C LEU A 35 8.18 -13.32 9.20
N SER A 36 7.69 -13.50 7.98
CA SER A 36 7.32 -14.79 7.42
C SER A 36 8.32 -15.20 6.35
N THR A 37 8.29 -16.46 5.94
CA THR A 37 9.15 -16.99 4.88
C THR A 37 8.32 -17.34 3.65
N GLY A 38 8.99 -17.46 2.48
CA GLY A 38 8.33 -17.80 1.24
C GLY A 38 7.64 -16.63 0.56
N PRO A 39 6.77 -16.91 -0.42
CA PRO A 39 6.07 -15.86 -1.16
C PRO A 39 4.98 -15.19 -0.32
N ILE A 40 4.56 -14.01 -0.78
CA ILE A 40 3.40 -13.33 -0.20
C ILE A 40 2.18 -14.24 -0.30
N GLN A 41 1.50 -14.41 0.83
CA GLN A 41 0.30 -15.22 0.93
C GLN A 41 -0.54 -14.72 2.11
N LEU A 42 -1.76 -15.21 2.23
CA LEU A 42 -2.65 -14.83 3.34
C LEU A 42 -1.95 -15.10 4.68
N GLY A 43 -1.99 -14.11 5.57
CA GLY A 43 -1.35 -14.20 6.88
C GLY A 43 0.14 -13.89 6.92
N TYR A 44 0.76 -13.61 5.75
CA TYR A 44 2.17 -13.22 5.70
C TYR A 44 2.38 -11.95 6.51
N GLN A 45 3.41 -11.93 7.38
CA GLN A 45 3.67 -10.82 8.26
C GLN A 45 4.98 -10.12 7.93
N ALA A 46 5.01 -8.81 8.15
CA ALA A 46 6.21 -7.99 8.01
C ALA A 46 6.20 -6.87 9.04
N ARG A 47 7.40 -6.40 9.36
CA ARG A 47 7.60 -5.25 10.25
C ARG A 47 8.10 -4.07 9.44
N GLN A 48 7.56 -2.89 9.70
CA GLN A 48 8.02 -1.67 9.06
C GLN A 48 8.39 -0.61 10.09
N ILE A 49 9.38 0.20 9.73
CA ILE A 49 9.71 1.42 10.43
C ILE A 49 9.48 2.56 9.45
N ARG A 50 8.67 3.55 9.86
CA ARG A 50 8.33 4.71 9.05
C ARG A 50 8.87 5.97 9.70
N LEU A 51 9.26 6.93 8.86
CA LEU A 51 9.62 8.27 9.27
C LEU A 51 8.71 9.25 8.56
N ASP A 52 7.73 9.77 9.27
CA ASP A 52 6.74 10.72 8.75
C ASP A 52 6.95 12.07 9.43
N GLN A 53 7.42 13.06 8.67
CA GLN A 53 7.65 14.43 9.17
C GLN A 53 8.52 14.45 10.44
N GLY A 54 9.58 13.63 10.45
CA GLY A 54 10.50 13.54 11.59
C GLY A 54 10.01 12.64 12.72
N HIS A 55 8.80 12.09 12.62
CA HIS A 55 8.24 11.19 13.63
C HIS A 55 8.43 9.74 13.21
N LYS A 56 9.18 8.98 14.02
CA LYS A 56 9.50 7.58 13.74
C LYS A 56 8.49 6.66 14.41
N THR A 57 7.93 5.75 13.63
CA THR A 57 6.99 4.74 14.12
C THR A 57 7.40 3.36 13.66
N GLU A 58 7.07 2.35 14.47
CA GLU A 58 7.29 0.95 14.14
C GLU A 58 5.97 0.21 14.23
N SER A 59 5.67 -0.63 13.24
CA SER A 59 4.46 -1.45 13.27
C SER A 59 4.67 -2.77 12.54
N THR A 60 3.90 -3.78 12.97
CA THR A 60 3.82 -5.08 12.30
C THR A 60 2.45 -5.16 11.62
N PHE A 61 2.44 -5.69 10.41
CA PHE A 61 1.21 -5.88 9.65
C PHE A 61 1.19 -7.26 9.00
N GLU A 62 0.02 -7.68 8.56
CA GLU A 62 -0.16 -8.97 7.87
C GLU A 62 -1.02 -8.81 6.62
N VAL A 63 -0.86 -9.74 5.70
CA VAL A 63 -1.73 -9.84 4.53
C VAL A 63 -3.07 -10.36 5.01
N ALA A 64 -4.09 -9.52 4.97
CA ALA A 64 -5.44 -9.85 5.44
C ALA A 64 -6.31 -10.43 4.33
N GLU A 65 -6.09 -10.00 3.07
CA GLU A 65 -6.79 -10.51 1.90
C GLU A 65 -5.82 -10.59 0.74
N LEU A 66 -5.94 -11.64 -0.06
CA LEU A 66 -5.17 -11.80 -1.28
C LEU A 66 -6.07 -12.51 -2.31
N ILE A 67 -6.69 -11.72 -3.17
CA ILE A 67 -7.58 -12.20 -4.22
C ILE A 67 -6.88 -11.95 -5.55
N PRO A 68 -6.43 -12.99 -6.25
CA PRO A 68 -5.61 -12.82 -7.47
C PRO A 68 -6.25 -11.87 -8.48
N LEU A 69 -5.47 -10.90 -8.94
CA LEU A 69 -5.81 -9.89 -9.93
C LEU A 69 -6.91 -8.92 -9.51
N LYS A 70 -7.39 -8.99 -8.26
CA LYS A 70 -8.51 -8.17 -7.79
C LYS A 70 -8.21 -7.36 -6.55
N ARG A 71 -7.52 -7.94 -5.55
CA ARG A 71 -7.41 -7.26 -4.27
C ARG A 71 -6.26 -7.80 -3.44
N VAL A 72 -5.53 -6.91 -2.79
CA VAL A 72 -4.63 -7.24 -1.69
C VAL A 72 -4.86 -6.23 -0.58
N SER A 73 -4.99 -6.70 0.66
CA SER A 73 -5.10 -5.81 1.80
C SER A 73 -4.15 -6.23 2.90
N PHE A 74 -3.69 -5.22 3.65
CA PHE A 74 -2.75 -5.37 4.75
C PHE A 74 -3.39 -4.79 6.00
N LYS A 75 -3.37 -5.57 7.06
CA LYS A 75 -3.94 -5.17 8.35
C LYS A 75 -2.83 -4.95 9.36
N GLY A 76 -2.85 -3.82 10.04
CA GLY A 76 -1.94 -3.57 11.16
C GLY A 76 -2.23 -4.52 12.31
N ILE A 77 -1.18 -5.14 12.86
CA ILE A 77 -1.28 -6.00 14.04
C ILE A 77 -1.04 -5.16 15.29
N THR A 78 -0.02 -4.33 15.27
CA THR A 78 0.36 -3.48 16.41
C THR A 78 -0.20 -2.07 16.30
N ALA A 79 -0.91 -1.75 15.22
CA ALA A 79 -1.53 -0.46 15.00
C ALA A 79 -2.88 -0.66 14.29
N PRO A 80 -3.89 0.19 14.58
CA PRO A 80 -5.26 -0.03 14.10
C PRO A 80 -5.50 0.56 12.72
N TYR A 81 -4.89 0.00 11.68
CA TYR A 81 -5.05 0.47 10.30
C TYR A 81 -5.23 -0.68 9.32
N CYS A 82 -5.72 -0.33 8.13
CA CYS A 82 -5.82 -1.24 7.00
C CYS A 82 -5.47 -0.50 5.72
N SER A 83 -4.65 -1.11 4.88
CA SER A 83 -4.29 -0.62 3.55
C SER A 83 -4.87 -1.56 2.51
N ILE A 84 -5.64 -1.05 1.56
CA ILE A 84 -6.37 -1.86 0.59
C ILE A 84 -6.01 -1.40 -0.81
N TYR A 85 -5.52 -2.33 -1.64
CA TYR A 85 -5.24 -2.11 -3.05
C TYR A 85 -6.20 -2.95 -3.87
N GLU A 86 -6.96 -2.31 -4.75
CA GLU A 86 -7.95 -2.97 -5.61
C GLU A 86 -7.60 -2.77 -7.07
N PHE A 87 -7.83 -3.79 -7.87
CA PHE A 87 -7.43 -3.86 -9.27
C PHE A 87 -8.66 -4.27 -10.09
N ALA A 88 -8.94 -3.51 -11.15
CA ALA A 88 -10.00 -3.84 -12.11
C ALA A 88 -9.41 -3.83 -13.51
N ASP A 89 -9.59 -4.92 -14.23
CA ASP A 89 -9.13 -5.06 -15.60
C ASP A 89 -9.99 -4.19 -16.53
N CYS A 90 -9.34 -3.29 -17.28
CA CYS A 90 -10.00 -2.36 -18.20
C CYS A 90 -9.45 -2.54 -19.63
N ASN A 91 -9.20 -3.78 -20.06
CA ASN A 91 -8.70 -4.10 -21.41
C ASN A 91 -7.37 -3.34 -21.71
N SER A 92 -6.26 -3.95 -21.39
CA SER A 92 -4.90 -3.39 -21.57
C SER A 92 -4.57 -2.23 -20.63
N SER A 93 -5.45 -1.91 -19.70
CA SER A 93 -5.21 -0.97 -18.61
C SER A 93 -5.84 -1.50 -17.32
N THR A 94 -5.47 -0.89 -16.21
CA THR A 94 -5.93 -1.33 -14.89
C THR A 94 -6.44 -0.13 -14.10
N GLN A 95 -7.66 -0.25 -13.59
CA GLN A 95 -8.16 0.70 -12.60
C GLN A 95 -7.59 0.29 -11.24
N LEU A 96 -6.69 1.11 -10.72
CA LEU A 96 -6.04 0.90 -9.43
C LEU A 96 -6.66 1.82 -8.39
N THR A 97 -7.16 1.23 -7.31
CA THR A 97 -7.75 1.97 -6.21
C THR A 97 -6.98 1.66 -4.93
N PHE A 98 -6.59 2.69 -4.22
CA PHE A 98 -5.94 2.56 -2.92
C PHE A 98 -6.81 3.20 -1.85
N THR A 99 -7.07 2.45 -0.77
CA THR A 99 -7.83 2.92 0.37
C THR A 99 -6.99 2.69 1.63
N PHE A 100 -6.87 3.73 2.44
CA PHE A 100 -6.28 3.62 3.76
C PHE A 100 -7.34 3.89 4.81
N GLU A 101 -7.49 2.96 5.76
CA GLU A 101 -8.45 3.07 6.84
C GLU A 101 -7.71 3.13 8.18
N LEU A 102 -8.01 4.14 8.97
CA LEU A 102 -7.56 4.23 10.36
C LEU A 102 -8.76 3.91 11.24
N HIS A 103 -8.71 2.76 11.94
CA HIS A 103 -9.86 2.24 12.66
C HIS A 103 -10.05 2.87 14.03
N GLN A 104 -9.01 3.55 14.55
CA GLN A 104 -9.06 4.15 15.87
C GLN A 104 -8.15 5.37 15.92
N LEU A 105 -8.72 6.50 16.36
CA LEU A 105 -7.94 7.71 16.63
C LEU A 105 -7.55 7.74 18.09
N ASP A 106 -6.31 8.18 18.35
CA ASP A 106 -5.87 8.50 19.69
C ASP A 106 -6.81 9.56 20.29
N PHE A 107 -7.12 9.43 21.57
CA PHE A 107 -8.00 10.35 22.29
C PHE A 107 -7.58 11.82 22.09
N LEU A 108 -6.28 12.10 22.13
CA LEU A 108 -5.77 13.46 21.98
C LEU A 108 -5.98 14.01 20.56
N MET A 109 -6.13 13.12 19.57
CA MET A 109 -6.32 13.54 18.17
C MET A 109 -7.79 13.64 17.76
N ARG A 110 -8.72 13.19 18.61
CA ARG A 110 -10.17 13.23 18.29
C ARG A 110 -10.69 14.61 17.93
N PRO A 111 -10.27 15.70 18.59
CA PRO A 111 -10.70 17.05 18.18
C PRO A 111 -10.26 17.44 16.77
N PHE A 112 -9.24 16.76 16.22
CA PHE A 112 -8.68 17.03 14.90
C PHE A 112 -9.10 15.96 13.87
N GLU A 113 -10.12 15.16 14.16
CA GLU A 113 -10.56 14.05 13.29
C GLU A 113 -10.77 14.49 11.84
N LYS A 114 -11.42 15.62 11.62
CA LYS A 114 -11.68 16.15 10.27
C LYS A 114 -10.38 16.44 9.52
N LEU A 115 -9.40 17.06 10.20
CA LEU A 115 -8.10 17.36 9.60
C LEU A 115 -7.31 16.09 9.32
N VAL A 116 -7.36 15.10 10.22
CA VAL A 116 -6.72 13.81 10.03
C VAL A 116 -7.30 13.10 8.80
N ARG A 117 -8.62 13.10 8.66
CA ARG A 117 -9.32 12.50 7.52
C ARG A 117 -8.88 13.13 6.19
N ILE A 118 -8.79 14.46 6.13
CA ILE A 118 -8.33 15.17 4.94
C ILE A 118 -6.89 14.79 4.61
N ALA A 119 -6.01 14.73 5.62
CA ALA A 119 -4.61 14.37 5.43
C ALA A 119 -4.46 12.94 4.88
N LEU A 120 -5.27 12.00 5.38
CA LEU A 120 -5.26 10.60 4.90
C LEU A 120 -5.75 10.51 3.45
N GLN A 121 -6.78 11.27 3.07
CA GLN A 121 -7.28 11.31 1.70
C GLN A 121 -6.23 11.85 0.74
N GLU A 122 -5.55 12.94 1.11
CA GLU A 122 -4.48 13.51 0.30
C GLU A 122 -3.29 12.56 0.18
N GLY A 123 -2.94 11.86 1.26
CA GLY A 123 -1.90 10.84 1.25
C GLY A 123 -2.23 9.68 0.32
N ALA A 124 -3.49 9.23 0.32
CA ALA A 124 -3.94 8.15 -0.56
C ALA A 124 -3.85 8.57 -2.03
N LYS A 125 -4.24 9.80 -2.36
CA LYS A 125 -4.11 10.33 -3.73
C LYS A 125 -2.67 10.37 -4.18
N ARG A 126 -1.75 10.81 -3.33
CA ARG A 126 -0.32 10.84 -3.64
C ARG A 126 0.23 9.43 -3.88
N THR A 127 -0.19 8.47 -3.08
CA THR A 127 0.21 7.08 -3.21
C THR A 127 -0.16 6.51 -4.57
N VAL A 128 -1.40 6.70 -5.00
CA VAL A 128 -1.88 6.19 -6.29
C VAL A 128 -1.14 6.83 -7.45
N LYS A 129 -0.91 8.16 -7.40
CA LYS A 129 -0.15 8.86 -8.44
C LYS A 129 1.27 8.32 -8.55
N LYS A 130 1.93 8.09 -7.42
CA LYS A 130 3.29 7.58 -7.39
C LYS A 130 3.36 6.15 -7.92
N LEU A 131 2.40 5.31 -7.53
CA LEU A 131 2.28 3.95 -8.05
C LEU A 131 2.13 3.95 -9.57
N LYS A 132 1.24 4.77 -10.10
CA LYS A 132 1.02 4.89 -11.54
C LYS A 132 2.32 5.22 -12.26
N LEU A 133 3.04 6.24 -11.78
CA LEU A 133 4.30 6.67 -12.40
C LEU A 133 5.36 5.56 -12.35
N LEU A 134 5.49 4.87 -11.23
CA LEU A 134 6.45 3.78 -11.07
C LEU A 134 6.14 2.60 -11.98
N ILE A 135 4.89 2.16 -12.01
CA ILE A 135 4.48 0.99 -12.79
C ILE A 135 4.64 1.27 -14.29
N GLU A 136 4.19 2.43 -14.76
CA GLU A 136 4.29 2.78 -16.19
C GLU A 136 5.73 2.93 -16.61
N LYS A 137 6.57 3.52 -15.78
CA LYS A 137 8.01 3.65 -16.06
C LYS A 137 8.71 2.29 -16.11
N GLU A 138 8.44 1.44 -15.12
CA GLU A 138 9.04 0.11 -15.02
C GLU A 138 8.73 -0.73 -16.26
N MET A 139 7.49 -0.68 -16.75
CA MET A 139 7.08 -1.43 -17.92
C MET A 139 7.70 -0.87 -19.21
N LEU A 140 7.92 0.45 -19.29
CA LEU A 140 8.61 1.06 -20.43
C LEU A 140 10.09 0.65 -20.49
N ASP A 141 10.72 0.52 -19.32
CA ASP A 141 12.14 0.15 -19.24
C ASP A 141 12.37 -1.32 -19.63
N GLU A 142 11.33 -2.16 -19.70
CA GLU A 142 11.41 -3.55 -20.16
C GLU A 142 11.36 -3.68 -21.68
N TYR A 143 11.03 -2.62 -22.38
CA TYR A 143 11.02 -2.55 -23.84
C TYR A 143 12.24 -1.77 -24.35
#